data_3a46b4b8ef692f8bf86dd74d78fe6baa
#
_entry.id   3a46b4b8ef692f8bf86dd74d78fe6baa
#
_cell.length_a   1.000
_cell.length_b   1.000
_cell.length_c   1.000
_cell.angle_alpha   90.00
_cell.angle_beta   90.00
_cell.angle_gamma   90.00
#
_symmetry.space_group_name_H-M   'P 1'
#
loop_
_entity.id
_entity.type
_entity.pdbx_description
1 polymer ?
#
loop_
_entity_poly.entity_id
_entity_poly.type
_entity_poly.pdbx_seq_one_letter_code
_entity_poly.pdbx_strand_id
1 'polypeptide(L)'
;MIDSQETCFESVEVVLIDSGSTDKTVEIASSFGCRITYITRQEFSFGRSLNRGCEFSTGDILVFISGHCIPVDKHWLQNLCQPIVDGKVVYSYGRQIGDDDSNYSERRIFAKYFPAHSSVPQDGFFCNNANSAVLRTAWEQHLFDEELTGLEDMELAKRLVAAGSKIGYVAEAPVFHHHQETWASVRRRFEREAIALRMIMPEVHLSKIDVLQCIVRSVYADWRSAMRNGISSTGLGDMLRYRWCQYWGSYTGNHEHRILSQAAKQRFFYPQVSKKAEQDEWLKPMRRPSPNEGK
;
A
#
# COMPACT_ATOMS: atom_id res chain seq x y z
N MET A 1 2.20 18.86 6.76
CA MET A 1 2.64 18.38 5.41
C MET A 1 1.51 18.52 4.39
N ILE A 2 0.29 18.00 4.62
CA ILE A 2 -0.83 18.20 3.67
C ILE A 2 -1.21 19.67 3.59
N ASP A 3 -1.37 20.37 4.71
CA ASP A 3 -1.70 21.80 4.74
C ASP A 3 -0.64 22.73 4.13
N SER A 4 0.58 22.23 3.93
CA SER A 4 1.69 22.99 3.32
C SER A 4 1.88 22.68 1.83
N GLN A 5 0.95 21.97 1.20
CA GLN A 5 1.02 21.68 -0.22
C GLN A 5 0.76 22.94 -1.06
N GLU A 6 1.60 23.16 -2.05
CA GLU A 6 1.45 24.23 -3.05
C GLU A 6 0.68 23.66 -4.24
N THR A 7 -0.51 24.18 -4.49
CA THR A 7 -1.39 23.72 -5.57
C THR A 7 -2.05 24.88 -6.28
N CYS A 8 -2.49 24.65 -7.52
CA CYS A 8 -3.35 25.56 -8.28
C CYS A 8 -4.84 25.22 -8.13
N PHE A 9 -5.21 24.31 -7.23
CA PHE A 9 -6.60 23.92 -7.00
C PHE A 9 -7.34 25.02 -6.24
N GLU A 10 -8.62 25.20 -6.57
CA GLU A 10 -9.49 26.20 -5.95
C GLU A 10 -9.66 25.93 -4.44
N SER A 11 -9.79 24.65 -4.08
CA SER A 11 -9.89 24.20 -2.69
C SER A 11 -9.37 22.80 -2.51
N VAL A 12 -8.91 22.50 -1.29
CA VAL A 12 -8.50 21.16 -0.85
C VAL A 12 -9.20 20.85 0.46
N GLU A 13 -9.95 19.76 0.52
CA GLU A 13 -10.50 19.23 1.76
C GLU A 13 -9.76 17.97 2.20
N VAL A 14 -9.63 17.77 3.50
CA VAL A 14 -9.04 16.57 4.08
C VAL A 14 -10.13 15.79 4.82
N VAL A 15 -10.33 14.54 4.44
CA VAL A 15 -11.29 13.62 5.05
C VAL A 15 -10.55 12.50 5.76
N LEU A 16 -10.80 12.32 7.05
CA LEU A 16 -10.34 11.18 7.83
C LEU A 16 -11.48 10.18 7.98
N ILE A 17 -11.21 8.90 7.66
CA ILE A 17 -12.13 7.79 7.93
C ILE A 17 -11.57 7.03 9.13
N ASP A 18 -12.21 7.16 10.30
CA ASP A 18 -11.77 6.48 11.51
C ASP A 18 -12.53 5.18 11.75
N SER A 19 -11.80 4.09 11.98
CA SER A 19 -12.35 2.76 12.25
C SER A 19 -12.30 2.37 13.73
N GLY A 20 -12.27 3.36 14.62
CA GLY A 20 -12.25 3.19 16.08
C GLY A 20 -10.84 3.32 16.66
N SER A 21 -10.15 4.41 16.36
CA SER A 21 -8.89 4.78 16.99
C SER A 21 -9.10 5.00 18.49
N THR A 22 -8.12 4.54 19.27
CA THR A 22 -8.12 4.67 20.75
C THR A 22 -7.04 5.62 21.25
N ASP A 23 -6.31 6.21 20.33
CA ASP A 23 -5.27 7.22 20.57
C ASP A 23 -5.76 8.63 20.20
N LYS A 24 -4.83 9.57 20.06
CA LYS A 24 -5.14 10.97 19.73
C LYS A 24 -5.40 11.23 18.23
N THR A 25 -5.56 10.21 17.40
CA THR A 25 -5.71 10.37 15.94
C THR A 25 -6.86 11.31 15.59
N VAL A 26 -8.05 11.08 16.15
CA VAL A 26 -9.25 11.90 15.89
C VAL A 26 -9.10 13.32 16.42
N GLU A 27 -8.53 13.49 17.64
CA GLU A 27 -8.25 14.80 18.23
C GLU A 27 -7.30 15.63 17.37
N ILE A 28 -6.21 15.01 16.93
CA ILE A 28 -5.21 15.66 16.07
C ILE A 28 -5.84 16.05 14.73
N ALA A 29 -6.54 15.14 14.05
CA ALA A 29 -7.18 15.42 12.78
C ALA A 29 -8.19 16.58 12.89
N SER A 30 -8.99 16.60 13.95
CA SER A 30 -9.92 17.71 14.23
C SER A 30 -9.20 19.05 14.40
N SER A 31 -8.04 19.07 15.06
CA SER A 31 -7.26 20.31 15.28
C SER A 31 -6.71 20.90 13.98
N PHE A 32 -6.54 20.08 12.93
CA PHE A 32 -6.18 20.49 11.57
C PHE A 32 -7.40 20.76 10.67
N GLY A 33 -8.61 20.79 11.21
CA GLY A 33 -9.82 21.07 10.43
C GLY A 33 -10.24 19.94 9.48
N CYS A 34 -9.73 18.72 9.67
CA CYS A 34 -10.14 17.58 8.86
C CYS A 34 -11.63 17.26 9.09
N ARG A 35 -12.34 16.95 8.02
CA ARG A 35 -13.67 16.36 8.10
C ARG A 35 -13.56 14.91 8.51
N ILE A 36 -14.32 14.45 9.50
CA ILE A 36 -14.19 13.10 10.05
C ILE A 36 -15.46 12.31 9.80
N THR A 37 -15.32 11.11 9.25
CA THR A 37 -16.39 10.11 9.16
C THR A 37 -15.92 8.82 9.83
N TYR A 38 -16.87 7.96 10.20
CA TYR A 38 -16.59 6.77 11.01
C TYR A 38 -17.07 5.50 10.29
N ILE A 39 -16.32 4.43 10.46
CA ILE A 39 -16.71 3.09 10.07
C ILE A 39 -16.47 2.14 11.24
N THR A 40 -17.39 1.24 11.52
CA THR A 40 -17.17 0.27 12.60
C THR A 40 -16.17 -0.80 12.18
N ARG A 41 -15.45 -1.39 13.15
CA ARG A 41 -14.51 -2.49 12.87
C ARG A 41 -15.19 -3.68 12.21
N GLN A 42 -16.47 -3.92 12.51
CA GLN A 42 -17.25 -5.02 11.93
C GLN A 42 -17.56 -4.77 10.44
N GLU A 43 -17.81 -3.52 10.08
CA GLU A 43 -18.12 -3.13 8.70
C GLU A 43 -16.88 -2.91 7.84
N PHE A 44 -15.72 -2.72 8.48
CA PHE A 44 -14.51 -2.31 7.78
C PHE A 44 -14.09 -3.34 6.72
N SER A 45 -13.89 -2.84 5.52
CA SER A 45 -12.97 -3.34 4.51
C SER A 45 -12.28 -2.15 3.87
N PHE A 46 -11.17 -2.34 3.19
CA PHE A 46 -10.49 -1.22 2.52
C PHE A 46 -11.40 -0.56 1.50
N GLY A 47 -12.03 -1.33 0.61
CA GLY A 47 -12.95 -0.81 -0.40
C GLY A 47 -14.12 -0.03 0.22
N ARG A 48 -14.78 -0.56 1.27
CA ARG A 48 -15.88 0.13 1.92
C ARG A 48 -15.44 1.42 2.63
N SER A 49 -14.28 1.39 3.27
CA SER A 49 -13.71 2.58 3.89
C SER A 49 -13.44 3.67 2.85
N LEU A 50 -12.83 3.32 1.72
CA LEU A 50 -12.57 4.24 0.62
C LEU A 50 -13.86 4.79 0.01
N ASN A 51 -14.84 3.93 -0.30
CA ASN A 51 -16.14 4.37 -0.83
C ASN A 51 -16.81 5.37 0.12
N ARG A 52 -16.86 5.07 1.42
CA ARG A 52 -17.42 5.97 2.42
C ARG A 52 -16.71 7.33 2.48
N GLY A 53 -15.39 7.35 2.34
CA GLY A 53 -14.61 8.58 2.25
C GLY A 53 -14.93 9.38 1.00
N CYS A 54 -15.05 8.72 -0.14
CA CYS A 54 -15.42 9.33 -1.41
C CYS A 54 -16.83 9.93 -1.38
N GLU A 55 -17.80 9.20 -0.83
CA GLU A 55 -19.18 9.68 -0.65
C GLU A 55 -19.25 10.90 0.27
N PHE A 56 -18.45 10.91 1.33
CA PHE A 56 -18.41 11.99 2.30
C PHE A 56 -17.67 13.23 1.82
N SER A 57 -16.79 13.09 0.83
CA SER A 57 -16.02 14.18 0.21
C SER A 57 -16.81 14.88 -0.90
N THR A 58 -16.37 16.09 -1.30
CA THR A 58 -17.04 16.92 -2.31
C THR A 58 -16.16 17.25 -3.52
N GLY A 59 -14.85 17.01 -3.44
CA GLY A 59 -13.89 17.34 -4.50
C GLY A 59 -14.08 16.53 -5.78
N ASP A 60 -13.74 17.12 -6.92
CA ASP A 60 -13.82 16.47 -8.25
C ASP A 60 -12.71 15.43 -8.47
N ILE A 61 -11.59 15.57 -7.74
CA ILE A 61 -10.50 14.61 -7.73
C ILE A 61 -10.39 14.06 -6.31
N LEU A 62 -10.49 12.75 -6.19
CA LEU A 62 -10.41 12.00 -4.94
C LEU A 62 -8.97 11.52 -4.74
N VAL A 63 -8.29 12.03 -3.71
CA VAL A 63 -6.89 11.70 -3.41
C VAL A 63 -6.83 10.76 -2.21
N PHE A 64 -6.08 9.69 -2.34
CA PHE A 64 -5.86 8.71 -1.26
C PHE A 64 -4.41 8.74 -0.80
N ILE A 65 -4.24 8.81 0.51
CA ILE A 65 -2.94 8.69 1.17
C ILE A 65 -3.10 7.83 2.42
N SER A 66 -2.26 6.81 2.56
CA SER A 66 -2.25 6.00 3.79
C SER A 66 -1.76 6.82 4.98
N GLY A 67 -2.34 6.58 6.18
CA GLY A 67 -1.99 7.31 7.40
C GLY A 67 -0.54 7.14 7.88
N HIS A 68 0.23 6.26 7.25
CA HIS A 68 1.65 6.06 7.48
C HIS A 68 2.51 6.44 6.26
N CYS A 69 1.93 7.21 5.33
CA CYS A 69 2.65 7.82 4.22
C CYS A 69 2.86 9.32 4.47
N ILE A 70 4.03 9.82 4.12
CA ILE A 70 4.41 11.22 4.28
C ILE A 70 4.85 11.78 2.92
N PRO A 71 4.17 12.79 2.35
CA PRO A 71 4.64 13.47 1.14
C PRO A 71 6.08 13.97 1.28
N VAL A 72 6.89 13.76 0.24
CA VAL A 72 8.31 14.14 0.30
C VAL A 72 8.50 15.65 0.15
N ASP A 73 7.66 16.29 -0.67
CA ASP A 73 7.76 17.72 -0.94
C ASP A 73 6.39 18.41 -1.02
N LYS A 74 6.42 19.73 -1.20
CA LYS A 74 5.22 20.59 -1.21
C LYS A 74 4.45 20.57 -2.54
N HIS A 75 4.96 19.96 -3.58
CA HIS A 75 4.31 19.85 -4.90
C HIS A 75 3.68 18.47 -5.12
N TRP A 76 3.74 17.60 -4.12
CA TRP A 76 3.24 16.23 -4.20
C TRP A 76 1.79 16.16 -4.70
N LEU A 77 0.89 16.95 -4.11
CA LEU A 77 -0.53 16.93 -4.44
C LEU A 77 -0.77 17.42 -5.87
N GLN A 78 -0.12 18.51 -6.27
CA GLN A 78 -0.21 19.04 -7.63
C GLN A 78 0.29 18.01 -8.64
N ASN A 79 1.47 17.47 -8.43
CA ASN A 79 2.09 16.51 -9.35
C ASN A 79 1.23 15.24 -9.51
N LEU A 80 0.67 14.73 -8.40
CA LEU A 80 -0.16 13.54 -8.41
C LEU A 80 -1.44 13.72 -9.23
N CYS A 81 -2.09 14.89 -9.10
CA CYS A 81 -3.36 15.17 -9.75
C CYS A 81 -3.21 15.74 -11.17
N GLN A 82 -2.06 16.31 -11.53
CA GLN A 82 -1.87 17.00 -12.81
C GLN A 82 -2.25 16.17 -14.03
N PRO A 83 -1.91 14.88 -14.15
CA PRO A 83 -2.31 14.08 -15.30
C PRO A 83 -3.83 13.90 -15.45
N ILE A 84 -4.58 13.97 -14.33
CA ILE A 84 -6.05 13.94 -14.34
C ILE A 84 -6.59 15.28 -14.81
N VAL A 85 -6.05 16.39 -14.28
CA VAL A 85 -6.41 17.75 -14.71
C VAL A 85 -6.17 17.96 -16.21
N ASP A 86 -5.06 17.42 -16.72
CA ASP A 86 -4.73 17.47 -18.15
C ASP A 86 -5.62 16.54 -19.03
N GLY A 87 -6.51 15.76 -18.44
CA GLY A 87 -7.33 14.76 -19.14
C GLY A 87 -6.56 13.61 -19.76
N LYS A 88 -5.31 13.38 -19.34
CA LYS A 88 -4.47 12.28 -19.86
C LYS A 88 -4.87 10.92 -19.30
N VAL A 89 -5.30 10.89 -18.05
CA VAL A 89 -5.71 9.69 -17.30
C VAL A 89 -6.89 10.01 -16.39
N VAL A 90 -7.62 8.98 -15.93
CA VAL A 90 -8.69 9.13 -14.93
C VAL A 90 -8.24 8.67 -13.55
N TYR A 91 -7.12 7.97 -13.44
CA TYR A 91 -6.54 7.46 -12.22
C TYR A 91 -5.02 7.55 -12.28
N SER A 92 -4.41 8.19 -11.31
CA SER A 92 -2.97 8.31 -11.16
C SER A 92 -2.51 7.75 -9.82
N TYR A 93 -1.29 7.25 -9.74
CA TYR A 93 -0.67 6.88 -8.48
C TYR A 93 0.80 7.33 -8.46
N GLY A 94 1.27 7.68 -7.27
CA GLY A 94 2.58 8.28 -7.09
C GLY A 94 3.62 7.28 -6.57
N ARG A 95 4.85 7.74 -6.58
CA ARG A 95 6.02 6.99 -6.12
C ARG A 95 5.94 6.73 -4.62
N GLN A 96 6.34 5.52 -4.21
CA GLN A 96 6.53 5.16 -2.81
C GLN A 96 8.01 4.84 -2.56
N ILE A 97 8.54 5.39 -1.49
CA ILE A 97 9.95 5.26 -1.10
C ILE A 97 9.98 4.71 0.32
N GLY A 98 10.70 3.61 0.54
CA GLY A 98 11.01 3.16 1.89
C GLY A 98 12.05 4.10 2.51
N ASP A 99 11.90 4.39 3.79
CA ASP A 99 12.87 5.16 4.56
C ASP A 99 14.07 4.31 5.00
N ASP A 100 14.99 4.93 5.76
CA ASP A 100 16.19 4.26 6.25
C ASP A 100 15.87 3.17 7.30
N ASP A 101 14.75 3.27 8.00
CA ASP A 101 14.26 2.27 8.96
C ASP A 101 13.56 1.09 8.28
N SER A 102 13.21 1.19 6.99
CA SER A 102 12.58 0.12 6.22
C SER A 102 13.53 -1.04 5.96
N ASN A 103 13.01 -2.26 5.98
CA ASN A 103 13.78 -3.45 5.61
C ASN A 103 14.38 -3.31 4.20
N TYR A 104 15.64 -3.71 4.03
CA TYR A 104 16.33 -3.59 2.73
C TYR A 104 15.55 -4.26 1.59
N SER A 105 15.02 -5.45 1.81
CA SER A 105 14.23 -6.17 0.80
C SER A 105 12.93 -5.42 0.46
N GLU A 106 12.32 -4.71 1.39
CA GLU A 106 11.15 -3.88 1.15
C GLU A 106 11.49 -2.65 0.31
N ARG A 107 12.57 -1.94 0.63
CA ARG A 107 13.08 -0.84 -0.23
C ARG A 107 13.33 -1.31 -1.66
N ARG A 108 13.80 -2.55 -1.84
CA ARG A 108 13.98 -3.17 -3.17
C ARG A 108 12.64 -3.43 -3.87
N ILE A 109 11.59 -3.78 -3.13
CA ILE A 109 10.23 -3.92 -3.67
C ILE A 109 9.71 -2.56 -4.12
N PHE A 110 9.81 -1.54 -3.28
CA PHE A 110 9.41 -0.18 -3.68
C PHE A 110 10.17 0.29 -4.92
N ALA A 111 11.48 0.14 -4.97
CA ALA A 111 12.27 0.53 -6.15
C ALA A 111 11.88 -0.22 -7.44
N LYS A 112 11.37 -1.45 -7.31
CA LYS A 112 10.89 -2.24 -8.45
C LYS A 112 9.53 -1.78 -8.96
N TYR A 113 8.58 -1.53 -8.06
CA TYR A 113 7.19 -1.22 -8.44
C TYR A 113 6.94 0.29 -8.59
N PHE A 114 7.80 1.12 -8.01
CA PHE A 114 7.72 2.58 -8.06
C PHE A 114 9.05 3.18 -8.54
N PRO A 115 9.39 2.98 -9.83
CA PRO A 115 10.66 3.46 -10.39
C PRO A 115 10.75 4.99 -10.39
N ALA A 116 11.93 5.53 -10.68
CA ALA A 116 12.18 6.97 -10.70
C ALA A 116 11.68 7.69 -11.97
N HIS A 117 10.97 6.99 -12.85
CA HIS A 117 10.46 7.53 -14.11
C HIS A 117 8.96 7.32 -14.21
N SER A 118 8.25 8.39 -14.54
CA SER A 118 6.80 8.38 -14.75
C SER A 118 6.40 7.63 -16.02
N SER A 119 5.17 7.09 -16.02
CA SER A 119 4.52 6.48 -17.16
C SER A 119 3.06 6.97 -17.22
N VAL A 120 2.77 7.95 -18.06
CA VAL A 120 1.46 8.61 -18.18
C VAL A 120 1.07 8.77 -19.65
N PRO A 121 0.11 8.01 -20.19
CA PRO A 121 -0.51 6.84 -19.55
C PRO A 121 0.46 5.66 -19.41
N GLN A 122 0.14 4.72 -18.54
CA GLN A 122 0.91 3.48 -18.39
C GLN A 122 0.24 2.31 -19.12
N ASP A 123 1.04 1.26 -19.37
CA ASP A 123 0.53 -0.04 -19.78
C ASP A 123 0.11 -0.85 -18.56
N GLY A 124 -0.97 -1.66 -18.72
CA GLY A 124 -1.51 -2.50 -17.65
C GLY A 124 -2.35 -1.71 -16.64
N PHE A 125 -2.62 -2.34 -15.50
CA PHE A 125 -3.56 -1.82 -14.50
C PHE A 125 -3.00 -1.81 -13.07
N PHE A 126 -1.68 -1.88 -12.90
CA PHE A 126 -1.09 -1.74 -11.56
C PHE A 126 -1.40 -0.35 -11.00
N CYS A 127 -1.87 -0.29 -9.77
CA CYS A 127 -2.15 0.94 -9.03
C CYS A 127 -1.98 0.68 -7.53
N ASN A 128 -1.84 1.74 -6.71
CA ASN A 128 -1.71 1.57 -5.26
C ASN A 128 -2.24 2.80 -4.50
N ASN A 129 -3.28 2.61 -3.70
CA ASN A 129 -3.98 3.67 -2.94
C ASN A 129 -3.23 4.18 -1.71
N ALA A 130 -2.08 3.65 -1.39
CA ALA A 130 -1.24 4.31 -0.39
C ALA A 130 -0.79 5.71 -0.84
N ASN A 131 -0.83 5.98 -2.16
CA ASN A 131 -0.50 7.27 -2.78
C ASN A 131 -1.14 7.33 -4.17
N SER A 132 -2.38 7.82 -4.29
CA SER A 132 -3.07 7.85 -5.58
C SER A 132 -4.16 8.92 -5.65
N ALA A 133 -4.66 9.19 -6.86
CA ALA A 133 -5.77 10.09 -7.14
C ALA A 133 -6.65 9.53 -8.25
N VAL A 134 -7.98 9.64 -8.12
CA VAL A 134 -8.96 9.21 -9.11
C VAL A 134 -9.97 10.34 -9.39
N LEU A 135 -10.37 10.48 -10.64
CA LEU A 135 -11.45 11.38 -11.02
C LEU A 135 -12.76 10.89 -10.41
N ARG A 136 -13.51 11.77 -9.72
CA ARG A 136 -14.77 11.42 -9.05
C ARG A 136 -15.74 10.68 -9.95
N THR A 137 -15.95 11.18 -11.18
CA THR A 137 -16.89 10.54 -12.12
C THR A 137 -16.47 9.14 -12.54
N ALA A 138 -15.17 8.85 -12.56
CA ALA A 138 -14.67 7.50 -12.84
C ALA A 138 -14.91 6.56 -11.64
N TRP A 139 -14.72 7.05 -10.40
CA TRP A 139 -15.05 6.32 -9.20
C TRP A 139 -16.57 6.05 -9.08
N GLU A 140 -17.40 7.04 -9.32
CA GLU A 140 -18.87 6.92 -9.27
C GLU A 140 -19.42 5.83 -10.22
N GLN A 141 -18.78 5.65 -11.36
CA GLN A 141 -19.15 4.61 -12.32
C GLN A 141 -18.68 3.21 -11.90
N HIS A 142 -17.63 3.13 -11.08
CA HIS A 142 -16.90 1.88 -10.82
C HIS A 142 -16.48 1.72 -9.36
N LEU A 143 -17.27 2.02 -8.38
CA LEU A 143 -16.96 1.97 -6.95
C LEU A 143 -15.88 0.92 -6.58
N PHE A 144 -15.11 1.13 -5.52
CA PHE A 144 -14.19 0.11 -5.02
C PHE A 144 -14.94 -1.15 -4.60
N ASP A 145 -14.38 -2.33 -4.89
CA ASP A 145 -14.94 -3.61 -4.44
C ASP A 145 -14.77 -3.73 -2.90
N GLU A 146 -15.90 -3.88 -2.20
CA GLU A 146 -15.95 -3.94 -0.74
C GLU A 146 -15.69 -5.34 -0.17
N GLU A 147 -15.69 -6.35 -1.02
CA GLU A 147 -15.52 -7.75 -0.62
C GLU A 147 -14.07 -8.22 -0.62
N LEU A 148 -13.19 -7.48 -1.32
CA LEU A 148 -11.77 -7.81 -1.39
C LEU A 148 -11.08 -7.63 -0.02
N THR A 149 -10.07 -8.45 0.21
CA THR A 149 -9.22 -8.36 1.40
C THR A 149 -8.08 -7.35 1.25
N GLY A 150 -7.90 -6.77 0.07
CA GLY A 150 -6.88 -5.81 -0.31
C GLY A 150 -6.82 -5.68 -1.82
N LEU A 151 -5.94 -4.85 -2.36
CA LEU A 151 -5.76 -4.60 -3.81
C LEU A 151 -7.04 -4.10 -4.51
N GLU A 152 -7.94 -3.44 -3.78
CA GLU A 152 -9.15 -2.81 -4.30
C GLU A 152 -8.84 -1.70 -5.31
N ASP A 153 -7.66 -1.09 -5.18
CA ASP A 153 -7.08 -0.13 -6.11
C ASP A 153 -6.75 -0.77 -7.47
N MET A 154 -6.07 -1.90 -7.43
CA MET A 154 -5.69 -2.66 -8.63
C MET A 154 -6.92 -3.25 -9.33
N GLU A 155 -7.92 -3.65 -8.57
CA GLU A 155 -9.20 -4.15 -9.09
C GLU A 155 -9.97 -3.04 -9.81
N LEU A 156 -10.11 -1.87 -9.17
CA LEU A 156 -10.73 -0.69 -9.79
C LEU A 156 -9.97 -0.28 -11.07
N ALA A 157 -8.64 -0.20 -11.00
CA ALA A 157 -7.81 0.13 -12.14
C ALA A 157 -8.00 -0.86 -13.30
N LYS A 158 -8.12 -2.17 -13.01
CA LYS A 158 -8.41 -3.21 -14.01
C LYS A 158 -9.75 -2.95 -14.72
N ARG A 159 -10.82 -2.63 -13.97
CA ARG A 159 -12.14 -2.33 -14.55
C ARG A 159 -12.10 -1.05 -15.39
N LEU A 160 -11.45 0.00 -14.91
CA LEU A 160 -11.29 1.26 -15.65
C LEU A 160 -10.55 1.05 -16.98
N VAL A 161 -9.44 0.31 -16.95
CA VAL A 161 -8.67 0.00 -18.18
C VAL A 161 -9.49 -0.88 -19.12
N ALA A 162 -10.22 -1.87 -18.63
CA ALA A 162 -11.10 -2.70 -19.44
C ALA A 162 -12.26 -1.90 -20.07
N ALA A 163 -12.70 -0.82 -19.42
CA ALA A 163 -13.69 0.13 -19.95
C ALA A 163 -13.08 1.17 -20.94
N GLY A 164 -11.77 1.06 -21.25
CA GLY A 164 -11.09 1.96 -22.19
C GLY A 164 -10.50 3.23 -21.57
N SER A 165 -10.59 3.39 -20.24
CA SER A 165 -9.95 4.49 -19.52
C SER A 165 -8.45 4.28 -19.41
N LYS A 166 -7.71 5.39 -19.22
CA LYS A 166 -6.26 5.36 -19.02
C LYS A 166 -5.91 5.66 -17.57
N ILE A 167 -4.88 5.01 -17.08
CA ILE A 167 -4.29 5.26 -15.76
C ILE A 167 -2.82 5.61 -15.91
N GLY A 168 -2.18 6.18 -14.88
CA GLY A 168 -0.80 6.62 -14.98
C GLY A 168 -0.03 6.56 -13.68
N TYR A 169 1.27 6.36 -13.81
CA TYR A 169 2.25 6.40 -12.72
C TYR A 169 3.00 7.73 -12.73
N VAL A 170 3.10 8.40 -11.59
CA VAL A 170 3.73 9.72 -11.41
C VAL A 170 4.89 9.61 -10.43
N ALA A 171 6.12 9.56 -10.95
CA ALA A 171 7.33 9.47 -10.12
C ALA A 171 7.62 10.78 -9.36
N GLU A 172 7.14 11.91 -9.85
CA GLU A 172 7.28 13.25 -9.30
C GLU A 172 6.32 13.54 -8.14
N ALA A 173 5.49 12.57 -7.75
CA ALA A 173 4.64 12.62 -6.56
C ALA A 173 5.07 11.59 -5.51
N PRO A 174 6.29 11.71 -4.92
CA PRO A 174 6.80 10.71 -4.00
C PRO A 174 6.24 10.88 -2.59
N VAL A 175 6.03 9.74 -1.91
CA VAL A 175 5.78 9.66 -0.48
C VAL A 175 6.78 8.73 0.19
N PHE A 176 7.19 9.02 1.41
CA PHE A 176 7.80 8.02 2.29
C PHE A 176 6.70 7.12 2.82
N HIS A 177 6.89 5.81 2.68
CA HIS A 177 5.94 4.80 3.13
C HIS A 177 6.57 3.98 4.25
N HIS A 178 6.11 4.24 5.48
CA HIS A 178 6.64 3.62 6.68
C HIS A 178 5.87 2.36 7.06
N HIS A 179 6.53 1.23 7.11
CA HIS A 179 5.96 0.00 7.66
C HIS A 179 6.68 -0.40 8.95
N GLN A 180 6.05 -0.17 10.09
CA GLN A 180 6.49 -0.73 11.37
C GLN A 180 5.81 -2.09 11.60
N GLU A 181 6.28 -3.13 10.90
CA GLU A 181 5.66 -4.45 10.93
C GLU A 181 6.49 -5.48 11.70
N THR A 182 5.81 -6.40 12.36
CA THR A 182 6.41 -7.67 12.81
C THR A 182 6.50 -8.64 11.63
N TRP A 183 7.36 -9.65 11.73
CA TRP A 183 7.47 -10.71 10.71
C TRP A 183 6.13 -11.41 10.42
N ALA A 184 5.32 -11.60 11.45
CA ALA A 184 4.00 -12.18 11.30
C ALA A 184 3.04 -11.24 10.55
N SER A 185 3.17 -9.92 10.74
CA SER A 185 2.38 -8.91 10.00
C SER A 185 2.78 -8.86 8.53
N VAL A 186 4.09 -8.87 8.23
CA VAL A 186 4.59 -8.97 6.84
C VAL A 186 4.00 -10.18 6.14
N ARG A 187 4.09 -11.38 6.77
CA ARG A 187 3.54 -12.60 6.18
C ARG A 187 2.04 -12.49 5.93
N ARG A 188 1.27 -11.97 6.91
CA ARG A 188 -0.20 -11.81 6.77
C ARG A 188 -0.57 -10.80 5.70
N ARG A 189 0.21 -9.72 5.53
CA ARG A 189 -0.01 -8.74 4.46
C ARG A 189 0.07 -9.42 3.09
N PHE A 190 1.14 -10.17 2.81
CA PHE A 190 1.30 -10.88 1.54
C PHE A 190 0.29 -12.01 1.35
N GLU A 191 -0.14 -12.67 2.41
CA GLU A 191 -1.21 -13.67 2.37
C GLU A 191 -2.54 -13.02 1.98
N ARG A 192 -2.90 -11.92 2.63
CA ARG A 192 -4.10 -11.13 2.35
C ARG A 192 -4.13 -10.61 0.91
N GLU A 193 -3.03 -10.01 0.45
CA GLU A 193 -2.88 -9.51 -0.91
C GLU A 193 -2.98 -10.63 -1.95
N ALA A 194 -2.40 -11.80 -1.68
CA ALA A 194 -2.48 -12.94 -2.58
C ALA A 194 -3.88 -13.54 -2.69
N ILE A 195 -4.68 -13.52 -1.62
CA ILE A 195 -6.10 -13.87 -1.66
C ILE A 195 -6.85 -12.93 -2.61
N ALA A 196 -6.65 -11.62 -2.48
CA ALA A 196 -7.27 -10.63 -3.36
C ALA A 196 -6.76 -10.77 -4.81
N LEU A 197 -5.44 -10.92 -4.99
CA LEU A 197 -4.84 -11.06 -6.32
C LEU A 197 -5.42 -12.24 -7.10
N ARG A 198 -5.69 -13.36 -6.42
CA ARG A 198 -6.32 -14.51 -7.06
C ARG A 198 -7.76 -14.22 -7.55
N MET A 199 -8.49 -13.34 -6.88
CA MET A 199 -9.80 -12.90 -7.33
C MET A 199 -9.69 -11.98 -8.55
N ILE A 200 -8.68 -11.11 -8.57
CA ILE A 200 -8.42 -10.16 -9.66
C ILE A 200 -7.79 -10.85 -10.88
N MET A 201 -6.87 -11.78 -10.65
CA MET A 201 -6.07 -12.49 -11.65
C MET A 201 -6.05 -14.00 -11.36
N PRO A 202 -7.14 -14.73 -11.65
CA PRO A 202 -7.27 -16.16 -11.32
C PRO A 202 -6.25 -17.05 -12.05
N GLU A 203 -5.65 -16.56 -13.13
CA GLU A 203 -4.59 -17.23 -13.88
C GLU A 203 -3.24 -17.25 -13.14
N VAL A 204 -3.05 -16.40 -12.13
CA VAL A 204 -1.80 -16.37 -11.35
C VAL A 204 -1.81 -17.50 -10.33
N HIS A 205 -0.91 -18.46 -10.54
CA HIS A 205 -0.72 -19.61 -9.65
C HIS A 205 0.74 -19.72 -9.20
N LEU A 206 0.94 -20.03 -7.90
CA LEU A 206 2.25 -20.21 -7.31
C LEU A 206 2.41 -21.66 -6.82
N SER A 207 3.31 -22.43 -7.41
CA SER A 207 3.71 -23.74 -6.88
C SER A 207 4.75 -23.60 -5.76
N LYS A 208 4.97 -24.66 -4.97
CA LYS A 208 6.05 -24.70 -3.97
C LYS A 208 7.44 -24.52 -4.59
N ILE A 209 7.62 -24.99 -5.82
CA ILE A 209 8.89 -24.85 -6.56
C ILE A 209 9.09 -23.37 -6.93
N ASP A 210 8.06 -22.70 -7.41
CA ASP A 210 8.12 -21.26 -7.73
C ASP A 210 8.49 -20.45 -6.49
N VAL A 211 7.87 -20.76 -5.32
CA VAL A 211 8.19 -20.11 -4.05
C VAL A 211 9.68 -20.25 -3.72
N LEU A 212 10.22 -21.47 -3.76
CA LEU A 212 11.63 -21.69 -3.46
C LEU A 212 12.54 -20.93 -4.43
N GLN A 213 12.24 -21.00 -5.73
CA GLN A 213 13.02 -20.27 -6.75
C GLN A 213 12.94 -18.76 -6.54
N CYS A 214 11.75 -18.22 -6.22
CA CYS A 214 11.56 -16.80 -5.97
C CYS A 214 12.33 -16.34 -4.72
N ILE A 215 12.33 -17.12 -3.64
CA ILE A 215 13.12 -16.82 -2.44
C ILE A 215 14.60 -16.76 -2.78
N VAL A 216 15.14 -17.80 -3.38
CA VAL A 216 16.58 -17.87 -3.71
C VAL A 216 17.01 -16.72 -4.63
N ARG A 217 16.26 -16.49 -5.71
CA ARG A 217 16.56 -15.42 -6.69
C ARG A 217 16.48 -14.03 -6.05
N SER A 218 15.46 -13.79 -5.20
CA SER A 218 15.25 -12.48 -4.58
C SER A 218 16.29 -12.20 -3.51
N VAL A 219 16.61 -13.19 -2.65
CA VAL A 219 17.66 -13.05 -1.63
C VAL A 219 19.02 -12.80 -2.30
N TYR A 220 19.34 -13.54 -3.34
CA TYR A 220 20.57 -13.32 -4.10
C TYR A 220 20.64 -11.92 -4.75
N ALA A 221 19.52 -11.47 -5.34
CA ALA A 221 19.44 -10.13 -5.93
C ALA A 221 19.56 -9.01 -4.88
N ASP A 222 18.93 -9.18 -3.71
CA ASP A 222 19.02 -8.23 -2.61
C ASP A 222 20.45 -8.19 -2.05
N TRP A 223 21.05 -9.33 -1.77
CA TRP A 223 22.43 -9.43 -1.31
C TRP A 223 23.42 -8.78 -2.30
N ARG A 224 23.33 -9.13 -3.58
CA ARG A 224 24.20 -8.56 -4.63
C ARG A 224 24.04 -7.04 -4.72
N SER A 225 22.82 -6.53 -4.57
CA SER A 225 22.56 -5.09 -4.57
C SER A 225 23.12 -4.40 -3.33
N ALA A 226 22.96 -5.02 -2.15
CA ALA A 226 23.54 -4.51 -0.89
C ALA A 226 25.06 -4.40 -0.97
N MET A 227 25.72 -5.43 -1.47
CA MET A 227 27.18 -5.43 -1.66
C MET A 227 27.66 -4.32 -2.61
N ARG A 228 26.93 -4.07 -3.70
CA ARG A 228 27.27 -2.96 -4.62
C ARG A 228 27.11 -1.58 -4.00
N ASN A 229 26.17 -1.45 -3.06
CA ASN A 229 25.91 -0.19 -2.36
C ASN A 229 26.73 -0.04 -1.06
N GLY A 230 27.71 -0.91 -0.82
CA GLY A 230 28.57 -0.86 0.37
C GLY A 230 27.85 -1.19 1.68
N ILE A 231 26.66 -1.79 1.61
CA ILE A 231 25.90 -2.19 2.78
C ILE A 231 26.44 -3.53 3.29
N SER A 232 26.82 -3.59 4.57
CA SER A 232 27.40 -4.78 5.19
C SER A 232 26.50 -6.00 5.09
N SER A 233 27.10 -7.20 5.04
CA SER A 233 26.41 -8.51 4.97
C SER A 233 25.58 -8.85 6.23
N THR A 234 25.58 -8.00 7.27
CA THR A 234 24.85 -8.21 8.53
C THR A 234 23.31 -8.31 8.35
N GLY A 235 22.77 -7.86 7.23
CA GLY A 235 21.33 -7.96 6.90
C GLY A 235 20.87 -9.22 6.14
N LEU A 236 21.76 -10.19 5.85
CA LEU A 236 21.38 -11.37 5.04
C LEU A 236 20.27 -12.19 5.69
N GLY A 237 20.33 -12.37 7.02
CA GLY A 237 19.28 -13.07 7.78
C GLY A 237 17.92 -12.39 7.67
N ASP A 238 17.88 -11.06 7.74
CA ASP A 238 16.66 -10.28 7.60
C ASP A 238 16.13 -10.30 6.15
N MET A 239 17.02 -10.26 5.15
CA MET A 239 16.62 -10.42 3.75
C MET A 239 15.98 -11.79 3.51
N LEU A 240 16.59 -12.87 4.02
CA LEU A 240 16.03 -14.22 3.91
C LEU A 240 14.67 -14.32 4.60
N ARG A 241 14.56 -13.80 5.83
CA ARG A 241 13.33 -13.82 6.62
C ARG A 241 12.22 -13.01 5.95
N TYR A 242 12.53 -11.82 5.42
CA TYR A 242 11.57 -11.00 4.71
C TYR A 242 11.05 -11.72 3.46
N ARG A 243 11.96 -12.26 2.62
CA ARG A 243 11.58 -12.97 1.38
C ARG A 243 10.85 -14.27 1.67
N TRP A 244 11.18 -14.95 2.76
CA TRP A 244 10.39 -16.08 3.24
C TRP A 244 8.96 -15.65 3.61
N CYS A 245 8.79 -14.63 4.45
CA CYS A 245 7.48 -14.11 4.81
C CYS A 245 6.67 -13.68 3.59
N GLN A 246 7.30 -12.99 2.64
CA GLN A 246 6.69 -12.56 1.39
C GLN A 246 6.15 -13.75 0.59
N TYR A 247 7.04 -14.64 0.15
CA TYR A 247 6.65 -15.70 -0.79
C TYR A 247 5.84 -16.81 -0.15
N TRP A 248 6.09 -17.10 1.12
CA TRP A 248 5.27 -18.07 1.84
C TRP A 248 3.87 -17.53 2.13
N GLY A 249 3.74 -16.26 2.50
CA GLY A 249 2.46 -15.58 2.62
C GLY A 249 1.70 -15.59 1.29
N SER A 250 2.36 -15.18 0.20
CA SER A 250 1.76 -15.22 -1.14
C SER A 250 1.32 -16.62 -1.57
N TYR A 251 2.12 -17.65 -1.27
CA TYR A 251 1.74 -19.05 -1.53
C TYR A 251 0.49 -19.44 -0.75
N THR A 252 0.46 -19.14 0.56
CA THR A 252 -0.68 -19.50 1.41
C THR A 252 -1.96 -18.83 0.93
N GLY A 253 -1.92 -17.54 0.62
CA GLY A 253 -3.07 -16.79 0.12
C GLY A 253 -3.52 -17.24 -1.28
N ASN A 254 -2.58 -17.55 -2.19
CA ASN A 254 -2.89 -18.08 -3.51
C ASN A 254 -3.61 -19.43 -3.46
N HIS A 255 -3.38 -20.24 -2.41
CA HIS A 255 -4.03 -21.53 -2.18
C HIS A 255 -5.24 -21.48 -1.24
N GLU A 256 -5.68 -20.29 -0.79
CA GLU A 256 -6.91 -20.15 -0.01
C GLU A 256 -8.14 -20.18 -0.93
N HIS A 257 -8.75 -21.35 -1.07
CA HIS A 257 -9.90 -21.57 -1.96
C HIS A 257 -11.27 -21.44 -1.27
N ARG A 258 -11.29 -21.21 0.05
CA ARG A 258 -12.53 -21.03 0.79
C ARG A 258 -13.08 -19.62 0.57
N ILE A 259 -14.40 -19.50 0.51
CA ILE A 259 -15.05 -18.22 0.64
C ILE A 259 -14.87 -17.76 2.09
N LEU A 260 -14.14 -16.69 2.27
CA LEU A 260 -13.86 -16.16 3.61
C LEU A 260 -15.12 -15.52 4.18
N SER A 261 -15.53 -15.97 5.37
CA SER A 261 -16.58 -15.29 6.13
C SER A 261 -16.12 -13.90 6.57
N GLN A 262 -17.06 -13.01 6.89
CA GLN A 262 -16.76 -11.67 7.41
C GLN A 262 -15.81 -11.74 8.63
N ALA A 263 -16.04 -12.66 9.55
CA ALA A 263 -15.18 -12.86 10.71
C ALA A 263 -13.76 -13.32 10.35
N ALA A 264 -13.60 -14.09 9.26
CA ALA A 264 -12.27 -14.47 8.76
C ALA A 264 -11.55 -13.29 8.10
N LYS A 265 -12.27 -12.47 7.31
CA LYS A 265 -11.73 -11.23 6.72
C LYS A 265 -11.26 -10.25 7.80
N GLN A 266 -12.01 -10.10 8.89
CA GLN A 266 -11.67 -9.23 10.02
C GLN A 266 -10.31 -9.57 10.67
N ARG A 267 -9.89 -10.84 10.66
CA ARG A 267 -8.55 -11.23 11.17
C ARG A 267 -7.41 -10.68 10.33
N PHE A 268 -7.65 -10.37 9.07
CA PHE A 268 -6.64 -9.73 8.21
C PHE A 268 -6.59 -8.22 8.44
N PHE A 269 -7.74 -7.58 8.69
CA PHE A 269 -7.81 -6.14 8.92
C PHE A 269 -7.35 -5.76 10.34
N TYR A 270 -7.76 -6.53 11.35
CA TYR A 270 -7.48 -6.28 12.76
C TYR A 270 -6.90 -7.55 13.42
N PRO A 271 -5.63 -7.88 13.16
CA PRO A 271 -5.01 -9.06 13.76
C PRO A 271 -4.95 -8.91 15.28
N GLN A 272 -5.62 -9.83 16.00
CA GLN A 272 -5.50 -9.88 17.45
C GLN A 272 -4.09 -10.35 17.81
N VAL A 273 -3.34 -9.54 18.51
CA VAL A 273 -2.07 -9.94 19.11
C VAL A 273 -2.42 -10.81 20.33
N SER A 274 -2.26 -12.13 20.24
CA SER A 274 -2.41 -12.97 21.42
C SER A 274 -1.20 -12.75 22.34
N LYS A 275 -1.42 -12.70 23.66
CA LYS A 275 -0.31 -12.64 24.66
C LYS A 275 0.75 -13.73 24.47
N LYS A 276 0.38 -14.86 23.86
CA LYS A 276 1.28 -15.97 23.51
C LYS A 276 2.15 -15.64 22.30
N ALA A 277 1.67 -14.75 21.42
CA ALA A 277 2.37 -14.35 20.21
C ALA A 277 3.46 -13.29 20.46
N GLU A 278 3.40 -12.55 21.59
CA GLU A 278 4.47 -11.61 21.99
C GLU A 278 5.77 -12.34 22.40
N GLN A 279 5.69 -13.61 22.72
CA GLN A 279 6.86 -14.44 23.04
C GLN A 279 7.44 -15.15 21.81
N ASP A 280 6.75 -15.13 20.69
CA ASP A 280 7.17 -15.80 19.46
C ASP A 280 8.19 -14.90 18.74
N GLU A 281 9.34 -15.46 18.39
CA GLU A 281 10.42 -14.75 17.70
C GLU A 281 9.95 -14.12 16.36
N TRP A 282 8.92 -14.70 15.73
CA TRP A 282 8.31 -14.22 14.50
C TRP A 282 7.51 -12.94 14.67
N LEU A 283 7.17 -12.56 15.89
CA LEU A 283 6.40 -11.34 16.19
C LEU A 283 7.30 -10.17 16.63
N LYS A 284 8.60 -10.37 16.76
CA LYS A 284 9.51 -9.28 17.10
C LYS A 284 9.51 -8.23 15.99
N PRO A 285 9.55 -6.93 16.34
CA PRO A 285 9.73 -5.86 15.36
C PRO A 285 10.99 -6.10 14.52
N MET A 286 10.99 -5.64 13.29
CA MET A 286 12.19 -5.59 12.48
C MET A 286 13.24 -4.72 13.19
N ARG A 287 14.50 -5.17 13.22
CA ARG A 287 15.58 -4.39 13.82
C ARG A 287 15.75 -3.09 13.05
N ARG A 288 15.74 -1.98 13.77
CA ARG A 288 16.24 -0.72 13.24
C ARG A 288 17.76 -0.82 13.10
N PRO A 289 18.35 -0.38 12.00
CA PRO A 289 19.80 -0.20 11.95
C PRO A 289 20.20 0.77 13.06
N SER A 290 21.20 0.41 13.87
CA SER A 290 21.66 1.29 14.93
C SER A 290 22.34 2.53 14.31
N PRO A 291 22.13 3.74 14.85
CA PRO A 291 22.68 4.98 14.29
C PRO A 291 24.23 5.07 14.29
N ASN A 292 24.90 4.08 14.87
CA ASN A 292 26.36 4.11 15.13
C ASN A 292 27.18 3.08 14.35
N GLU A 293 26.63 2.31 13.42
CA GLU A 293 27.41 1.33 12.65
C GLU A 293 27.93 1.87 11.30
N GLY A 294 27.95 3.18 11.13
CA GLY A 294 28.44 3.89 9.93
C GLY A 294 29.55 4.90 10.23
N LYS A 295 30.52 4.56 11.09
CA LYS A 295 31.79 5.32 11.20
C LYS A 295 32.97 4.44 10.85
#